data_405acab7d1b6caf81c675d9f4d060acf
#
_entry.id   405acab7d1b6caf81c675d9f4d060acf
#
_cell.length_a   1.000
_cell.length_b   1.000
_cell.length_c   1.000
_cell.angle_alpha   90.00
_cell.angle_beta   90.00
_cell.angle_gamma   90.00
#
_symmetry.space_group_name_H-M   'P 1'
#
loop_
_entity.id
_entity.type
_entity.pdbx_description
1 polymer ?
#
loop_
_entity_poly.entity_id
_entity_poly.type
_entity_poly.pdbx_seq_one_letter_code
_entity_poly.pdbx_strand_id
1 'polypeptide(L)'
;MRPVRVTVGSQTASKPIPLDNFRDPFNVGMGVALSAGATLTYSVQHTFDDIYADNFSPSTATWYNHASLASLSANGDGNYAFPVTAIRLNVTAYTGGTATLTAIQAGPD
;
A
#
# COMPACT_ATOMS: atom_id res chain seq x y z
N MET A 1 -6.99 14.44 -1.00
CA MET A 1 -5.56 14.10 -1.18
C MET A 1 -5.30 13.89 -2.66
N ARG A 2 -4.19 14.38 -3.14
CA ARG A 2 -3.74 14.04 -4.49
C ARG A 2 -3.27 12.60 -4.54
N PRO A 3 -3.30 11.96 -5.73
CA PRO A 3 -2.76 10.61 -5.84
C PRO A 3 -1.30 10.53 -5.38
N VAL A 4 -1.01 9.54 -4.56
CA VAL A 4 0.35 9.25 -4.09
C VAL A 4 0.75 7.88 -4.64
N ARG A 5 1.95 7.81 -5.22
CA ARG A 5 2.43 6.58 -5.85
C ARG A 5 3.74 6.12 -5.21
N VAL A 6 3.85 4.80 -5.07
CA VAL A 6 5.11 4.13 -4.74
C VAL A 6 5.34 3.01 -5.73
N THR A 7 6.59 2.84 -6.15
CA THR A 7 6.97 1.82 -7.15
C THR A 7 8.01 0.89 -6.54
N VAL A 8 7.82 -0.41 -6.74
CA VAL A 8 8.73 -1.44 -6.25
C VAL A 8 9.23 -2.27 -7.44
N GLY A 9 10.54 -2.38 -7.59
CA GLY A 9 11.19 -3.15 -8.66
C GLY A 9 12.12 -4.23 -8.15
N SER A 10 11.84 -4.79 -6.97
CA SER A 10 12.59 -5.91 -6.37
C SER A 10 11.72 -6.60 -5.33
N GLN A 11 12.21 -7.69 -4.77
CA GLN A 11 11.48 -8.40 -3.71
C GLN A 11 11.66 -7.67 -2.38
N THR A 12 10.86 -6.63 -2.17
CA THR A 12 10.91 -5.78 -0.98
C THR A 12 9.57 -5.08 -0.78
N ALA A 13 9.43 -4.39 0.34
CA ALA A 13 8.28 -3.53 0.62
C ALA A 13 8.61 -2.09 0.24
N SER A 14 7.60 -1.36 -0.23
CA SER A 14 7.72 0.08 -0.49
C SER A 14 7.83 0.86 0.82
N LYS A 15 8.18 2.14 0.72
CA LYS A 15 8.00 3.07 1.83
C LYS A 15 6.52 3.16 2.18
N PRO A 16 6.17 3.31 3.47
CA PRO A 16 4.77 3.50 3.85
C PRO A 16 4.21 4.81 3.27
N ILE A 17 2.94 4.75 2.84
CA ILE A 17 2.18 5.95 2.48
C ILE A 17 1.36 6.34 3.71
N PRO A 18 1.65 7.50 4.36
CA PRO A 18 0.87 7.94 5.51
C PRO A 18 -0.55 8.34 5.07
N LEU A 19 -1.53 8.01 5.90
CA LEU A 19 -2.92 8.36 5.66
C LEU A 19 -3.45 9.18 6.83
N ASP A 20 -4.48 9.99 6.55
CA ASP A 20 -5.15 10.76 7.60
C ASP A 20 -6.25 9.90 8.22
N ASN A 21 -5.92 9.21 9.31
CA ASN A 21 -6.82 8.29 9.99
C ASN A 21 -7.92 9.01 10.80
N PHE A 22 -7.88 10.34 10.86
CA PHE A 22 -8.90 11.14 11.55
C PHE A 22 -10.01 11.63 10.63
N ARG A 23 -9.92 11.35 9.33
CA ARG A 23 -10.98 11.77 8.41
C ARG A 23 -12.25 10.95 8.62
N ASP A 24 -13.37 11.62 8.49
CA ASP A 24 -14.70 11.03 8.62
C ASP A 24 -15.58 11.52 7.44
N PRO A 25 -16.05 10.63 6.55
CA PRO A 25 -15.76 9.19 6.52
C PRO A 25 -14.35 8.88 6.05
N PHE A 26 -13.78 7.80 6.55
CA PHE A 26 -12.48 7.31 6.08
C PHE A 26 -12.70 6.45 4.84
N ASN A 27 -12.08 6.84 3.74
CA ASN A 27 -12.16 6.07 2.50
C ASN A 27 -10.92 6.34 1.65
N VAL A 28 -10.19 5.29 1.32
CA VAL A 28 -8.98 5.36 0.50
C VAL A 28 -9.16 4.43 -0.68
N GLY A 29 -9.19 5.01 -1.89
CA GLY A 29 -9.14 4.23 -3.12
C GLY A 29 -7.71 3.92 -3.49
N MET A 30 -7.45 2.74 -4.02
CA MET A 30 -6.10 2.35 -4.42
C MET A 30 -6.12 1.39 -5.58
N GLY A 31 -5.04 1.43 -6.35
CA GLY A 31 -4.84 0.52 -7.45
C GLY A 31 -3.38 0.15 -7.57
N VAL A 32 -3.12 -1.06 -8.04
CA VAL A 32 -1.77 -1.54 -8.32
C VAL A 32 -1.69 -1.87 -9.79
N ALA A 33 -0.71 -1.26 -10.46
CA ALA A 33 -0.43 -1.50 -11.87
C ALA A 33 0.95 -2.11 -12.02
N LEU A 34 1.05 -3.16 -12.82
CA LEU A 34 2.30 -3.82 -13.14
C LEU A 34 2.82 -3.32 -14.48
N SER A 35 4.14 -3.21 -14.63
CA SER A 35 4.75 -2.88 -15.91
C SER A 35 4.50 -4.00 -16.92
N ALA A 36 4.58 -3.69 -18.20
CA ALA A 36 4.40 -4.67 -19.27
C ALA A 36 5.42 -5.81 -19.11
N GLY A 37 4.95 -7.05 -19.12
CA GLY A 37 5.81 -8.22 -18.97
C GLY A 37 6.31 -8.48 -17.55
N ALA A 38 5.80 -7.76 -16.56
CA ALA A 38 6.22 -7.97 -15.17
C ALA A 38 5.81 -9.36 -14.68
N THR A 39 6.73 -10.00 -13.95
CA THR A 39 6.50 -11.30 -13.32
C THR A 39 6.87 -11.16 -11.85
N LEU A 40 5.86 -10.96 -11.02
CA LEU A 40 6.02 -10.78 -9.59
C LEU A 40 4.69 -11.04 -8.88
N THR A 41 4.77 -11.26 -7.59
CA THR A 41 3.61 -11.42 -6.71
C THR A 41 3.68 -10.34 -5.63
N TYR A 42 2.56 -9.66 -5.38
CA TYR A 42 2.52 -8.58 -4.41
C TYR A 42 1.31 -8.69 -3.48
N SER A 43 1.39 -7.99 -2.38
CA SER A 43 0.27 -7.75 -1.47
C SER A 43 0.27 -6.27 -1.08
N VAL A 44 -0.91 -5.68 -0.94
CA VAL A 44 -1.06 -4.37 -0.31
C VAL A 44 -1.28 -4.60 1.17
N GLN A 45 -0.49 -3.90 1.99
CA GLN A 45 -0.53 -4.07 3.45
C GLN A 45 -0.85 -2.76 4.13
N HIS A 46 -1.44 -2.85 5.30
CA HIS A 46 -1.77 -1.71 6.15
C HIS A 46 -1.29 -1.94 7.57
N THR A 47 -1.16 -0.86 8.32
CA THR A 47 -0.78 -0.91 9.72
C THR A 47 -1.69 -0.02 10.55
N PHE A 48 -1.83 -0.35 11.83
CA PHE A 48 -2.51 0.46 12.82
C PHE A 48 -1.53 1.11 13.79
N ASP A 49 -0.23 0.89 13.61
CA ASP A 49 0.80 1.44 14.48
C ASP A 49 0.93 2.96 14.28
N ASP A 50 1.39 3.66 15.31
CA ASP A 50 1.63 5.09 15.21
C ASP A 50 2.90 5.34 14.42
N ILE A 51 2.74 5.74 13.16
CA ILE A 51 3.86 5.96 12.24
C ILE A 51 4.68 7.19 12.59
N TYR A 52 4.18 8.05 13.48
CA TYR A 52 4.88 9.25 13.93
C TYR A 52 5.56 9.06 15.27
N ALA A 53 5.47 7.87 15.89
CA ALA A 53 6.18 7.57 17.12
C ALA A 53 7.69 7.50 16.87
N ASP A 54 8.48 7.95 17.85
CA ASP A 54 9.93 7.99 17.73
C ASP A 54 10.55 6.62 17.48
N ASN A 55 9.93 5.57 18.00
CA ASN A 55 10.42 4.21 17.84
C ASN A 55 9.78 3.45 16.68
N PHE A 56 9.03 4.14 15.83
CA PHE A 56 8.41 3.48 14.67
C PHE A 56 9.47 3.06 13.67
N SER A 57 9.39 1.81 13.21
CA SER A 57 10.19 1.30 12.10
C SER A 57 9.31 0.43 11.21
N PRO A 58 9.29 0.67 9.88
CA PRO A 58 8.50 -0.18 8.99
C PRO A 58 8.87 -1.65 9.04
N SER A 59 10.12 -1.98 9.37
CA SER A 59 10.57 -3.37 9.43
C SER A 59 10.11 -4.11 10.68
N THR A 60 9.77 -3.39 11.76
CA THR A 60 9.32 -3.97 13.03
C THR A 60 7.84 -3.73 13.31
N ALA A 61 7.18 -2.88 12.53
CA ALA A 61 5.75 -2.62 12.67
C ALA A 61 4.93 -3.86 12.29
N THR A 62 3.71 -3.92 12.81
CA THR A 62 2.78 -5.01 12.49
C THR A 62 1.98 -4.63 11.25
N TRP A 63 2.10 -5.42 10.19
CA TRP A 63 1.43 -5.20 8.92
C TRP A 63 0.42 -6.31 8.66
N TYR A 64 -0.71 -5.93 8.08
CA TYR A 64 -1.78 -6.85 7.69
C TYR A 64 -2.04 -6.72 6.21
N ASN A 65 -2.34 -7.84 5.54
CA ASN A 65 -2.67 -7.82 4.12
C ASN A 65 -4.10 -7.33 3.91
N HIS A 66 -4.29 -6.53 2.85
CA HIS A 66 -5.64 -6.21 2.38
C HIS A 66 -6.30 -7.49 1.84
N ALA A 67 -7.55 -7.73 2.21
CA ALA A 67 -8.23 -8.99 1.91
C ALA A 67 -8.32 -9.28 0.41
N SER A 68 -8.51 -8.24 -0.42
CA SER A 68 -8.68 -8.39 -1.87
C SER A 68 -7.38 -8.18 -2.66
N LEU A 69 -6.32 -7.71 -2.02
CA LEU A 69 -5.06 -7.38 -2.67
C LEU A 69 -3.89 -8.12 -2.02
N ALA A 70 -4.09 -9.42 -1.79
CA ALA A 70 -3.09 -10.30 -1.19
C ALA A 70 -2.64 -11.35 -2.20
N SER A 71 -1.33 -11.51 -2.38
CA SER A 71 -0.70 -12.52 -3.23
C SER A 71 -1.21 -12.48 -4.67
N LEU A 72 -1.27 -11.28 -5.26
CA LEU A 72 -1.71 -11.07 -6.63
C LEU A 72 -0.51 -10.96 -7.56
N SER A 73 -0.71 -11.41 -8.81
CA SER A 73 0.31 -11.31 -9.87
C SER A 73 -0.20 -10.57 -11.10
N ALA A 74 -1.30 -9.85 -10.98
CA ALA A 74 -1.89 -9.02 -12.03
C ALA A 74 -2.34 -7.69 -11.43
N ASN A 75 -2.74 -6.74 -12.28
CA ASN A 75 -3.28 -5.46 -11.82
C ASN A 75 -4.48 -5.70 -10.91
N GLY A 76 -4.63 -4.87 -9.90
CA GLY A 76 -5.75 -4.96 -8.98
C GLY A 76 -6.10 -3.61 -8.40
N ASP A 77 -7.30 -3.51 -7.84
CA ASP A 77 -7.74 -2.30 -7.16
C ASP A 77 -8.59 -2.67 -5.96
N GLY A 78 -8.75 -1.71 -5.06
CA GLY A 78 -9.54 -1.91 -3.86
C GLY A 78 -9.65 -0.62 -3.08
N ASN A 79 -10.15 -0.73 -1.86
CA ASN A 79 -10.28 0.42 -0.98
C ASN A 79 -10.18 0.01 0.48
N TYR A 80 -9.92 1.02 1.32
CA TYR A 80 -10.07 0.93 2.77
C TYR A 80 -11.21 1.85 3.20
N ALA A 81 -12.18 1.29 3.90
CA ALA A 81 -13.30 2.03 4.48
C ALA A 81 -13.23 2.04 6.02
N PHE A 82 -12.18 1.48 6.60
CA PHE A 82 -11.89 1.55 8.04
C PHE A 82 -10.56 2.27 8.24
N PRO A 83 -10.37 2.96 9.38
CA PRO A 83 -9.15 3.75 9.58
C PRO A 83 -7.91 2.87 9.66
N VAL A 84 -6.88 3.28 8.94
CA VAL A 84 -5.53 2.73 9.03
C VAL A 84 -4.55 3.90 9.04
N THR A 85 -3.37 3.72 9.62
CA THR A 85 -2.41 4.82 9.73
C THR A 85 -1.52 4.93 8.50
N ALA A 86 -1.23 3.82 7.83
CA ALA A 86 -0.41 3.81 6.62
C ALA A 86 -0.64 2.54 5.84
N ILE A 87 -0.33 2.61 4.54
CA ILE A 87 -0.35 1.45 3.64
C ILE A 87 0.98 1.33 2.93
N ARG A 88 1.29 0.13 2.46
CA ARG A 88 2.49 -0.11 1.65
C ARG A 88 2.24 -1.21 0.63
N LEU A 89 3.09 -1.25 -0.40
CA LEU A 89 3.14 -2.33 -1.38
C LEU A 89 4.27 -3.27 -1.01
N ASN A 90 3.98 -4.56 -0.84
CA ASN A 90 4.97 -5.56 -0.50
C ASN A 90 5.06 -6.59 -1.62
N VAL A 91 6.21 -6.66 -2.30
CA VAL A 91 6.47 -7.66 -3.33
C VAL A 91 7.07 -8.89 -2.65
N THR A 92 6.32 -9.99 -2.68
CA THR A 92 6.68 -11.22 -1.95
C THR A 92 7.41 -12.22 -2.82
N ALA A 93 7.24 -12.14 -4.15
CA ALA A 93 7.99 -12.94 -5.10
C ALA A 93 8.31 -12.08 -6.31
N TYR A 94 9.52 -12.19 -6.84
CA TYR A 94 9.97 -11.29 -7.89
C TYR A 94 10.84 -12.02 -8.91
N THR A 95 10.52 -11.85 -10.20
CA THR A 95 11.34 -12.30 -11.32
C THR A 95 11.75 -11.12 -12.19
N GLY A 96 10.86 -10.18 -12.44
CA GLY A 96 11.17 -9.00 -13.24
C GLY A 96 10.02 -8.01 -13.29
N GLY A 97 10.32 -6.78 -13.71
CA GLY A 97 9.35 -5.71 -13.87
C GLY A 97 9.19 -4.84 -12.64
N THR A 98 8.12 -4.05 -12.62
CA THR A 98 7.80 -3.16 -11.50
C THR A 98 6.32 -3.24 -11.15
N ALA A 99 5.99 -2.92 -9.90
CA ALA A 99 4.64 -2.72 -9.43
C ALA A 99 4.51 -1.32 -8.84
N THR A 100 3.43 -0.63 -9.16
CA THR A 100 3.17 0.73 -8.66
C THR A 100 1.83 0.75 -7.94
N LEU A 101 1.86 1.13 -6.66
CA LEU A 101 0.66 1.37 -5.87
C LEU A 101 0.32 2.86 -5.94
N THR A 102 -0.90 3.16 -6.32
CA THR A 102 -1.45 4.52 -6.30
C THR A 102 -2.58 4.58 -5.29
N ALA A 103 -2.54 5.57 -4.40
CA ALA A 103 -3.55 5.73 -3.36
C ALA A 103 -4.11 7.15 -3.39
N ILE A 104 -5.43 7.26 -3.21
CA ILE A 104 -6.15 8.53 -3.12
C ILE A 104 -7.08 8.45 -1.90
N GLN A 105 -6.92 9.38 -0.96
CA GLN A 105 -7.81 9.46 0.19
C GLN A 105 -8.88 10.51 -0.04
N ALA A 106 -10.13 10.17 0.22
CA ALA A 106 -11.26 11.10 0.12
C ALA A 106 -11.17 12.20 1.19
N GLY A 107 -11.72 13.36 0.87
CA GLY A 107 -11.81 14.51 1.78
C GLY A 107 -11.19 15.76 1.17
N PRO A 108 -11.32 16.91 1.87
CA PRO A 108 -10.70 18.15 1.41
C PRO A 108 -9.18 18.05 1.48
N ASP A 109 -8.51 18.70 0.55
CA ASP A 109 -7.05 18.78 0.52
C ASP A 109 -6.53 19.77 1.55
#